data_a0c271f086df1fa93afc08b8d79b3085
#
_entry.id   a0c271f086df1fa93afc08b8d79b3085
#
_cell.length_a   1.000
_cell.length_b   1.000
_cell.length_c   1.000
_cell.angle_alpha   90.00
_cell.angle_beta   90.00
_cell.angle_gamma   90.00
#
_symmetry.space_group_name_H-M   'P 1'
#
loop_
_entity.id
_entity.type
_entity.pdbx_description
1 polymer ?
#
loop_
_entity_poly.entity_id
_entity_poly.type
_entity_poly.pdbx_seq_one_letter_code
_entity_poly.pdbx_strand_id
1 'polypeptide(L)'
;MKKGQIYEGIIERVDFPNKGIVFVPEEEQYVTVKNGIPGQKIRFMINKFKRGNAEGRLLEVLEKSPLETREPVCSIFPACGGCMYQTMPYEEQVKMKEGQIRRIMDPVVKGEYLFEGVKHSPKEFHYRNKMEFSFGDEFKDGPLSLGLHKKGSTYDVLTAGDCQLVHEDMDKILLCVLNYFKERNVSYYKKMQHVGYLRHLLLRRGDTTSEILVNLVTTTQEEHDLTPLVEELLALELEGKIVGILHILNDSLSDVVKSDETRILYGQDFFYEKLLGLEFKITPFSFFQPNSKGAEVLYETVREYIGDIDNQVVFDLFSGTGTIGQVLAPVAKKVIGVEIIEEAVEAAKENAVRNGLSNCRFIAGDVFKVLDEIEEKPDVIVLDPPRDGIHPKALPKILNYGVDKIVYISCKMTSLARDLEMMQLAGYRVEKMTAVDQFCETVHVETVVLLTKVHN
;
A
#
# COMPACT_ATOMS: atom_id res chain seq x y z
N MET A 1 30.54 -16.21 -13.47
CA MET A 1 30.09 -15.80 -12.11
C MET A 1 29.79 -16.99 -11.22
N LYS A 2 30.10 -16.91 -9.90
CA LYS A 2 29.79 -17.92 -8.87
C LYS A 2 29.20 -17.24 -7.63
N LYS A 3 28.34 -17.97 -6.90
CA LYS A 3 27.81 -17.49 -5.61
C LYS A 3 28.97 -17.15 -4.65
N GLY A 4 28.88 -16.02 -3.97
CA GLY A 4 29.90 -15.49 -3.05
C GLY A 4 30.95 -14.59 -3.69
N GLN A 5 31.07 -14.54 -5.01
CA GLN A 5 31.97 -13.59 -5.68
C GLN A 5 31.46 -12.14 -5.49
N ILE A 6 32.40 -11.22 -5.36
CA ILE A 6 32.15 -9.79 -5.16
C ILE A 6 32.58 -9.04 -6.42
N TYR A 7 31.72 -8.12 -6.85
CA TYR A 7 31.96 -7.26 -7.99
C TYR A 7 31.64 -5.80 -7.62
N GLU A 8 32.15 -4.90 -8.43
CA GLU A 8 31.79 -3.47 -8.42
C GLU A 8 31.17 -3.11 -9.78
N GLY A 9 30.25 -2.15 -9.78
CA GLY A 9 29.65 -1.66 -11.02
C GLY A 9 28.68 -0.53 -10.77
N ILE A 10 28.25 0.09 -11.86
CA ILE A 10 27.27 1.20 -11.83
C ILE A 10 25.89 0.62 -12.09
N ILE A 11 24.90 1.05 -11.32
CA ILE A 11 23.50 0.76 -11.59
C ILE A 11 23.08 1.59 -12.79
N GLU A 12 22.91 0.96 -13.95
CA GLU A 12 22.51 1.64 -15.19
C GLU A 12 21.06 2.11 -15.13
N ARG A 13 20.17 1.28 -14.57
CA ARG A 13 18.76 1.57 -14.36
C ARG A 13 18.18 0.75 -13.21
N VAL A 14 17.01 1.14 -12.76
CA VAL A 14 16.24 0.38 -11.76
C VAL A 14 14.91 -0.07 -12.39
N ASP A 15 14.69 -1.36 -12.46
CA ASP A 15 13.43 -1.97 -12.90
C ASP A 15 12.50 -2.21 -11.70
N PHE A 16 11.19 -2.25 -11.94
CA PHE A 16 10.19 -2.46 -10.89
C PHE A 16 10.34 -3.85 -10.21
N PRO A 17 10.18 -3.99 -8.89
CA PRO A 17 9.91 -2.96 -7.87
C PRO A 17 11.18 -2.39 -7.18
N ASN A 18 12.27 -2.25 -7.70
CA ASN A 18 13.59 -1.82 -7.25
C ASN A 18 14.68 -2.88 -7.51
N LYS A 19 14.78 -3.24 -8.76
CA LYS A 19 15.81 -4.15 -9.27
C LYS A 19 16.84 -3.33 -10.03
N GLY A 20 17.91 -2.91 -9.37
CA GLY A 20 19.05 -2.26 -10.02
C GLY A 20 19.71 -3.23 -11.01
N ILE A 21 19.93 -2.78 -12.22
CA ILE A 21 20.59 -3.54 -13.28
C ILE A 21 22.01 -3.04 -13.42
N VAL A 22 22.97 -3.94 -13.20
CA VAL A 22 24.42 -3.66 -13.26
C VAL A 22 25.05 -4.55 -14.32
N PHE A 23 25.78 -3.96 -15.26
CA PHE A 23 26.61 -4.74 -16.19
C PHE A 23 27.98 -4.99 -15.57
N VAL A 24 28.46 -6.24 -15.65
CA VAL A 24 29.79 -6.66 -15.19
C VAL A 24 30.62 -7.04 -16.43
N PRO A 25 31.52 -6.15 -16.89
CA PRO A 25 32.24 -6.34 -18.16
C PRO A 25 33.09 -7.60 -18.19
N GLU A 26 33.75 -7.96 -17.07
CA GLU A 26 34.66 -9.12 -16.98
C GLU A 26 33.94 -10.46 -17.17
N GLU A 27 32.63 -10.47 -16.96
CA GLU A 27 31.78 -11.66 -17.09
C GLU A 27 30.80 -11.55 -18.27
N GLU A 28 30.80 -10.40 -18.98
CA GLU A 28 29.84 -10.06 -20.06
C GLU A 28 28.37 -10.32 -19.65
N GLN A 29 28.04 -9.99 -18.37
CA GLN A 29 26.77 -10.39 -17.74
C GLN A 29 26.10 -9.26 -16.98
N TYR A 30 24.78 -9.15 -17.13
CA TYR A 30 23.95 -8.32 -16.27
C TYR A 30 23.63 -9.01 -14.94
N VAL A 31 23.68 -8.23 -13.86
CA VAL A 31 23.34 -8.66 -12.50
C VAL A 31 22.21 -7.78 -11.97
N THR A 32 21.20 -8.41 -11.38
CA THR A 32 20.14 -7.70 -10.67
C THR A 32 20.52 -7.50 -9.20
N VAL A 33 20.63 -6.26 -8.76
CA VAL A 33 20.94 -5.90 -7.37
C VAL A 33 19.81 -5.05 -6.81
N LYS A 34 19.16 -5.51 -5.73
CA LYS A 34 18.06 -4.75 -5.09
C LYS A 34 18.59 -3.60 -4.23
N ASN A 35 17.69 -2.62 -3.98
CA ASN A 35 17.89 -1.51 -3.03
C ASN A 35 18.93 -0.48 -3.47
N GLY A 36 19.07 -0.25 -4.76
CA GLY A 36 19.93 0.78 -5.29
C GLY A 36 19.18 1.88 -6.06
N ILE A 37 19.89 2.92 -6.40
CA ILE A 37 19.43 4.09 -7.17
C ILE A 37 20.20 4.10 -8.50
N PRO A 38 19.58 4.48 -9.65
CA PRO A 38 20.28 4.59 -10.92
C PRO A 38 21.46 5.55 -10.82
N GLY A 39 22.61 5.17 -11.37
CA GLY A 39 23.85 5.97 -11.34
C GLY A 39 24.73 5.75 -10.11
N GLN A 40 24.28 5.03 -9.08
CA GLN A 40 25.16 4.63 -7.97
C GLN A 40 26.24 3.66 -8.44
N LYS A 41 27.48 3.88 -8.03
CA LYS A 41 28.52 2.86 -8.07
C LYS A 41 28.49 2.03 -6.79
N ILE A 42 28.31 0.75 -6.95
CA ILE A 42 28.07 -0.17 -5.84
C ILE A 42 29.06 -1.33 -5.81
N ARG A 43 29.29 -1.86 -4.61
CA ARG A 43 29.91 -3.16 -4.38
C ARG A 43 28.80 -4.14 -3.99
N PHE A 44 28.78 -5.32 -4.64
CA PHE A 44 27.75 -6.32 -4.40
C PHE A 44 28.33 -7.74 -4.49
N MET A 45 27.67 -8.67 -3.81
CA MET A 45 28.04 -10.07 -3.79
C MET A 45 26.98 -10.92 -4.51
N ILE A 46 27.40 -11.80 -5.39
CA ILE A 46 26.50 -12.75 -6.06
C ILE A 46 25.89 -13.69 -5.02
N ASN A 47 24.58 -13.63 -4.87
CA ASN A 47 23.82 -14.53 -3.98
C ASN A 47 23.15 -15.68 -4.73
N LYS A 48 22.85 -15.50 -6.03
CA LYS A 48 22.26 -16.52 -6.87
C LYS A 48 22.72 -16.35 -8.32
N PHE A 49 23.08 -17.49 -8.94
CA PHE A 49 23.36 -17.57 -10.37
C PHE A 49 22.74 -18.85 -10.91
N LYS A 50 21.75 -18.72 -11.80
CA LYS A 50 21.04 -19.87 -12.36
C LYS A 50 20.52 -19.55 -13.76
N ARG A 51 20.85 -20.41 -14.74
CA ARG A 51 20.37 -20.30 -16.15
C ARG A 51 20.61 -18.92 -16.77
N GLY A 52 21.81 -18.36 -16.56
CA GLY A 52 22.15 -17.03 -17.08
C GLY A 52 21.60 -15.83 -16.30
N ASN A 53 20.76 -16.05 -15.29
CA ASN A 53 20.26 -14.99 -14.42
C ASN A 53 21.15 -14.86 -13.18
N ALA A 54 21.73 -13.68 -12.98
CA ALA A 54 22.55 -13.33 -11.84
C ALA A 54 21.80 -12.37 -10.90
N GLU A 55 21.75 -12.71 -9.62
CA GLU A 55 21.21 -11.85 -8.57
C GLU A 55 22.31 -11.56 -7.55
N GLY A 56 22.48 -10.27 -7.22
CA GLY A 56 23.45 -9.80 -6.24
C GLY A 56 22.78 -9.18 -5.02
N ARG A 57 23.49 -9.22 -3.90
CA ARG A 57 23.15 -8.49 -2.69
C ARG A 57 24.06 -7.27 -2.58
N LEU A 58 23.45 -6.09 -2.48
CA LEU A 58 24.16 -4.84 -2.22
C LEU A 58 24.96 -4.96 -0.90
N LEU A 59 26.22 -4.68 -0.93
CA LEU A 59 27.11 -4.62 0.23
C LEU A 59 27.38 -3.17 0.64
N GLU A 60 27.68 -2.31 -0.33
CA GLU A 60 28.11 -0.94 -0.09
C GLU A 60 27.82 -0.07 -1.31
N VAL A 61 27.44 1.20 -1.08
CA VAL A 61 27.41 2.25 -2.09
C VAL A 61 28.75 2.96 -2.03
N LEU A 62 29.57 2.80 -3.08
CA LEU A 62 30.91 3.38 -3.18
C LEU A 62 30.87 4.85 -3.58
N GLU A 63 29.97 5.18 -4.52
CA GLU A 63 29.72 6.55 -4.98
C GLU A 63 28.23 6.79 -5.11
N LYS A 64 27.75 7.91 -4.57
CA LYS A 64 26.35 8.34 -4.69
C LYS A 64 25.99 8.58 -6.16
N SER A 65 24.71 8.38 -6.49
CA SER A 65 24.19 8.76 -7.79
C SER A 65 24.20 10.28 -7.98
N PRO A 66 24.45 10.80 -9.19
CA PRO A 66 24.20 12.22 -9.51
C PRO A 66 22.75 12.66 -9.25
N LEU A 67 21.80 11.73 -9.16
CA LEU A 67 20.40 12.01 -8.81
C LEU A 67 20.18 12.22 -7.30
N GLU A 68 21.15 11.86 -6.46
CA GLU A 68 21.05 11.98 -5.01
C GLU A 68 21.52 13.36 -4.55
N THR A 69 20.69 14.37 -4.77
CA THR A 69 20.98 15.79 -4.49
C THR A 69 20.32 16.32 -3.23
N ARG A 70 19.59 15.45 -2.49
CA ARG A 70 18.92 15.78 -1.23
C ARG A 70 19.59 15.10 -0.04
N GLU A 71 19.56 15.75 1.11
CA GLU A 71 19.84 15.07 2.38
C GLU A 71 18.54 14.41 2.89
N PRO A 72 18.63 13.19 3.42
CA PRO A 72 17.45 12.51 3.98
C PRO A 72 16.97 13.26 5.23
N VAL A 73 15.64 13.35 5.36
CA VAL A 73 14.99 14.04 6.50
C VAL A 73 14.70 13.10 7.67
N CYS A 74 14.70 11.77 7.46
CA CYS A 74 14.44 10.76 8.48
C CYS A 74 15.75 10.25 9.08
N SER A 75 15.87 10.22 10.40
CA SER A 75 17.10 9.82 11.14
C SER A 75 17.52 8.37 10.92
N ILE A 76 16.57 7.47 10.66
CA ILE A 76 16.82 6.03 10.45
C ILE A 76 16.96 5.63 8.97
N PHE A 77 16.94 6.60 8.04
CA PHE A 77 17.26 6.33 6.64
C PHE A 77 18.79 6.19 6.47
N PRO A 78 19.31 5.28 5.64
CA PRO A 78 18.63 4.31 4.77
C PRO A 78 18.41 2.94 5.41
N ALA A 79 18.61 2.79 6.73
CA ALA A 79 18.56 1.51 7.42
C ALA A 79 17.13 0.94 7.49
N CYS A 80 16.13 1.80 7.60
CA CYS A 80 14.71 1.42 7.60
C CYS A 80 14.26 0.86 6.23
N GLY A 81 13.43 -0.19 6.25
CA GLY A 81 12.86 -0.80 5.05
C GLY A 81 11.72 -0.01 4.40
N GLY A 82 11.24 1.07 5.01
CA GLY A 82 10.06 1.83 4.55
C GLY A 82 10.34 2.73 3.35
N CYS A 83 11.41 3.55 3.41
CA CYS A 83 11.77 4.49 2.35
C CYS A 83 12.98 4.02 1.54
N MET A 84 12.97 4.38 0.24
CA MET A 84 14.05 4.02 -0.68
C MET A 84 14.73 5.23 -1.30
N TYR A 85 14.05 6.39 -1.41
CA TYR A 85 14.45 7.44 -2.33
C TYR A 85 14.60 8.82 -1.69
N GLN A 86 14.68 8.94 -0.35
CA GLN A 86 14.78 10.25 0.34
C GLN A 86 15.95 11.13 -0.10
N THR A 87 16.99 10.54 -0.69
CA THR A 87 18.14 11.29 -1.24
C THR A 87 17.91 11.82 -2.66
N MET A 88 16.82 11.37 -3.33
CA MET A 88 16.45 11.84 -4.68
C MET A 88 15.36 12.91 -4.60
N PRO A 89 15.44 13.99 -5.41
CA PRO A 89 14.32 14.91 -5.59
C PRO A 89 13.06 14.16 -6.06
N TYR A 90 11.90 14.60 -5.60
CA TYR A 90 10.64 13.94 -5.88
C TYR A 90 10.36 13.81 -7.40
N GLU A 91 10.67 14.85 -8.17
CA GLU A 91 10.56 14.82 -9.63
C GLU A 91 11.38 13.69 -10.29
N GLU A 92 12.55 13.39 -9.77
CA GLU A 92 13.40 12.31 -10.29
C GLU A 92 12.84 10.92 -9.90
N GLN A 93 12.22 10.82 -8.71
CA GLN A 93 11.49 9.60 -8.32
C GLN A 93 10.32 9.33 -9.28
N VAL A 94 9.54 10.35 -9.61
CA VAL A 94 8.41 10.28 -10.55
C VAL A 94 8.88 9.87 -11.94
N LYS A 95 9.91 10.51 -12.48
CA LYS A 95 10.51 10.14 -13.79
C LYS A 95 11.00 8.69 -13.81
N MET A 96 11.63 8.24 -12.74
CA MET A 96 12.08 6.85 -12.62
C MET A 96 10.92 5.87 -12.65
N LYS A 97 9.84 6.15 -11.90
CA LYS A 97 8.61 5.35 -11.89
C LYS A 97 7.94 5.34 -13.24
N GLU A 98 7.88 6.47 -13.95
CA GLU A 98 7.39 6.56 -15.32
C GLU A 98 8.17 5.63 -16.26
N GLY A 99 9.49 5.68 -16.23
CA GLY A 99 10.34 4.79 -17.00
C GLY A 99 10.14 3.32 -16.69
N GLN A 100 9.84 2.97 -15.42
CA GLN A 100 9.52 1.60 -15.01
C GLN A 100 8.19 1.12 -15.60
N ILE A 101 7.16 1.99 -15.58
CA ILE A 101 5.85 1.69 -16.16
C ILE A 101 5.97 1.42 -17.66
N ARG A 102 6.60 2.32 -18.40
CA ARG A 102 6.79 2.18 -19.85
C ARG A 102 7.53 0.89 -20.20
N ARG A 103 8.60 0.56 -19.51
CA ARG A 103 9.36 -0.69 -19.76
C ARG A 103 8.54 -1.96 -19.58
N ILE A 104 7.51 -1.94 -18.72
CA ILE A 104 6.63 -3.09 -18.51
C ILE A 104 5.45 -3.07 -19.48
N MET A 105 4.87 -1.90 -19.74
CA MET A 105 3.62 -1.77 -20.48
C MET A 105 3.81 -1.70 -21.98
N ASP A 106 4.81 -0.96 -22.49
CA ASP A 106 5.02 -0.81 -23.93
C ASP A 106 5.21 -2.14 -24.69
N PRO A 107 5.89 -3.17 -24.14
CA PRO A 107 5.97 -4.47 -24.79
C PRO A 107 4.66 -5.29 -24.79
N VAL A 108 3.74 -4.98 -23.87
CA VAL A 108 2.51 -5.75 -23.63
C VAL A 108 1.30 -5.14 -24.35
N VAL A 109 1.21 -3.80 -24.34
CA VAL A 109 0.08 -3.10 -24.94
C VAL A 109 0.19 -3.15 -26.46
N LYS A 110 -0.86 -3.64 -27.11
CA LYS A 110 -0.94 -3.75 -28.57
C LYS A 110 -1.52 -2.46 -29.16
N GLY A 111 -0.83 -1.92 -30.17
CA GLY A 111 -1.22 -0.68 -30.83
C GLY A 111 -0.77 0.56 -30.04
N GLU A 112 -1.23 1.71 -30.51
CA GLU A 112 -0.95 3.00 -29.86
C GLU A 112 -1.88 3.22 -28.68
N TYR A 113 -1.37 3.76 -27.59
CA TYR A 113 -2.12 4.20 -26.43
C TYR A 113 -1.54 5.51 -25.87
N LEU A 114 -2.38 6.30 -25.21
CA LEU A 114 -1.94 7.53 -24.59
C LEU A 114 -1.44 7.23 -23.17
N PHE A 115 -0.14 7.43 -22.91
CA PHE A 115 0.38 7.44 -21.57
C PHE A 115 0.46 8.88 -21.04
N GLU A 116 -0.36 9.21 -20.04
CA GLU A 116 -0.51 10.57 -19.50
C GLU A 116 0.53 10.90 -18.41
N GLY A 117 1.53 10.02 -18.19
CA GLY A 117 2.57 10.20 -17.17
C GLY A 117 2.16 9.70 -15.79
N VAL A 118 2.85 10.20 -14.77
CA VAL A 118 2.60 9.89 -13.36
C VAL A 118 2.09 11.14 -12.64
N LYS A 119 0.86 11.10 -12.16
CA LYS A 119 0.27 12.16 -11.31
C LYS A 119 0.93 12.14 -9.94
N HIS A 120 1.33 13.31 -9.46
CA HIS A 120 2.00 13.46 -8.18
C HIS A 120 1.04 13.29 -7.01
N SER A 121 1.56 12.84 -5.87
CA SER A 121 0.85 12.97 -4.60
C SER A 121 0.82 14.45 -4.18
N PRO A 122 -0.30 14.96 -3.66
CA PRO A 122 -0.37 16.31 -3.11
C PRO A 122 0.56 16.53 -1.90
N LYS A 123 0.94 15.46 -1.21
CA LYS A 123 1.89 15.46 -0.09
C LYS A 123 2.99 14.45 -0.38
N GLU A 124 4.25 14.86 -0.30
CA GLU A 124 5.42 13.98 -0.41
C GLU A 124 5.69 13.27 0.91
N PHE A 125 5.51 13.98 2.03
CA PHE A 125 5.69 13.52 3.41
C PHE A 125 4.40 13.66 4.21
N HIS A 126 4.34 13.05 5.39
CA HIS A 126 3.20 13.11 6.33
C HIS A 126 1.85 12.74 5.69
N TYR A 127 1.89 11.93 4.64
CA TYR A 127 0.69 11.52 3.89
C TYR A 127 0.03 10.26 4.46
N ARG A 128 0.77 9.49 5.24
CA ARG A 128 0.35 8.15 5.61
C ARG A 128 -0.60 8.17 6.81
N ASN A 129 -1.84 7.76 6.58
CA ASN A 129 -2.93 7.75 7.55
C ASN A 129 -3.01 6.45 8.37
N LYS A 130 -2.21 5.44 8.03
CA LYS A 130 -2.11 4.14 8.74
C LYS A 130 -0.67 3.71 8.84
N MET A 131 -0.23 3.33 10.04
CA MET A 131 1.06 2.69 10.24
C MET A 131 0.96 1.58 11.27
N GLU A 132 1.58 0.44 10.95
CA GLU A 132 1.75 -0.71 11.82
C GLU A 132 3.20 -0.74 12.29
N PHE A 133 3.45 -0.32 13.52
CA PHE A 133 4.76 -0.39 14.15
C PHE A 133 4.90 -1.70 14.90
N SER A 134 6.07 -2.32 14.84
CA SER A 134 6.39 -3.56 15.54
C SER A 134 7.19 -3.28 16.81
N PHE A 135 6.89 -3.99 17.87
CA PHE A 135 7.79 -4.11 19.00
C PHE A 135 8.90 -5.11 18.72
N GLY A 136 10.10 -4.83 19.18
CA GLY A 136 11.26 -5.68 18.98
C GLY A 136 12.52 -5.14 19.64
N ASP A 137 13.67 -5.50 19.07
CA ASP A 137 14.96 -4.92 19.37
C ASP A 137 15.71 -4.57 18.08
N GLU A 138 16.65 -3.63 18.13
CA GLU A 138 17.46 -3.23 16.98
C GLU A 138 18.56 -4.26 16.67
N PHE A 139 18.99 -4.96 17.69
CA PHE A 139 19.94 -6.06 17.64
C PHE A 139 19.61 -7.06 18.75
N LYS A 140 19.94 -8.32 18.54
CA LYS A 140 19.62 -9.40 19.47
C LYS A 140 19.94 -9.04 20.93
N ASP A 141 18.93 -9.18 21.80
CA ASP A 141 18.96 -8.87 23.23
C ASP A 141 19.29 -7.38 23.54
N GLY A 142 19.01 -6.50 22.57
CA GLY A 142 19.07 -5.03 22.74
C GLY A 142 17.91 -4.47 23.56
N PRO A 143 17.88 -3.14 23.77
CA PRO A 143 16.77 -2.49 24.44
C PRO A 143 15.49 -2.58 23.61
N LEU A 144 14.32 -2.51 24.30
CA LEU A 144 13.03 -2.48 23.63
C LEU A 144 12.98 -1.34 22.62
N SER A 145 12.60 -1.67 21.41
CA SER A 145 12.37 -0.76 20.28
C SER A 145 10.91 -0.85 19.83
N LEU A 146 10.37 0.23 19.30
CA LEU A 146 9.06 0.28 18.65
C LEU A 146 9.19 1.05 17.34
N GLY A 147 8.87 0.40 16.22
CA GLY A 147 9.02 1.06 14.92
C GLY A 147 8.96 0.10 13.76
N LEU A 148 9.89 0.24 12.82
CA LEU A 148 9.86 -0.44 11.53
C LEU A 148 11.07 -1.38 11.37
N HIS A 149 10.86 -2.45 10.59
CA HIS A 149 11.93 -3.41 10.35
C HIS A 149 13.09 -2.81 9.57
N LYS A 150 14.30 -3.17 9.98
CA LYS A 150 15.53 -2.86 9.28
C LYS A 150 15.54 -3.50 7.90
N LYS A 151 16.03 -2.77 6.91
CA LYS A 151 16.13 -3.26 5.52
C LYS A 151 16.89 -4.59 5.43
N GLY A 152 16.22 -5.59 4.90
CA GLY A 152 16.80 -6.94 4.76
C GLY A 152 16.79 -7.78 6.03
N SER A 153 16.23 -7.30 7.14
CA SER A 153 15.98 -8.08 8.35
C SER A 153 14.47 -8.25 8.59
N THR A 154 14.09 -9.39 9.14
CA THR A 154 12.71 -9.68 9.59
C THR A 154 12.58 -9.64 11.10
N TYR A 155 13.69 -9.45 11.80
CA TYR A 155 13.75 -9.45 13.27
C TYR A 155 14.10 -8.09 13.85
N ASP A 156 15.12 -7.42 13.27
CA ASP A 156 15.61 -6.15 13.80
C ASP A 156 14.59 -5.04 13.57
N VAL A 157 14.22 -4.33 14.64
CA VAL A 157 13.26 -3.23 14.63
C VAL A 157 13.94 -1.93 15.02
N LEU A 158 13.92 -0.95 14.12
CA LEU A 158 14.44 0.39 14.37
C LEU A 158 13.34 1.25 14.99
N THR A 159 13.66 2.00 16.02
CA THR A 159 12.72 2.97 16.61
C THR A 159 12.40 4.07 15.61
N ALA A 160 11.12 4.26 15.30
CA ALA A 160 10.66 5.18 14.26
C ALA A 160 9.97 6.43 14.87
N GLY A 161 10.68 7.13 15.76
CA GLY A 161 10.13 8.29 16.48
C GLY A 161 10.20 9.62 15.73
N ASP A 162 10.61 9.63 14.45
CA ASP A 162 10.65 10.79 13.55
C ASP A 162 10.32 10.38 12.10
N CYS A 163 9.37 9.47 11.94
CA CYS A 163 9.00 8.91 10.64
C CYS A 163 8.32 9.94 9.75
N GLN A 164 9.00 10.39 8.72
CA GLN A 164 8.51 11.45 7.82
C GLN A 164 7.33 11.04 6.93
N LEU A 165 6.95 9.76 6.90
CA LEU A 165 5.76 9.31 6.15
C LEU A 165 4.46 9.51 6.92
N VAL A 166 4.50 9.51 8.25
CA VAL A 166 3.34 9.71 9.14
C VAL A 166 3.31 11.13 9.70
N HIS A 167 2.17 11.52 10.25
CA HIS A 167 2.03 12.80 10.96
C HIS A 167 2.77 12.75 12.30
N GLU A 168 3.31 13.88 12.77
CA GLU A 168 4.04 14.01 14.04
C GLU A 168 3.26 13.51 15.28
N ASP A 169 1.94 13.58 15.25
CA ASP A 169 1.10 13.02 16.30
C ASP A 169 1.36 11.51 16.49
N MET A 170 1.56 10.78 15.39
CA MET A 170 1.85 9.34 15.45
C MET A 170 3.22 9.06 16.07
N ASP A 171 4.21 9.90 15.79
CA ASP A 171 5.56 9.78 16.39
C ASP A 171 5.51 10.07 17.92
N LYS A 172 4.77 11.10 18.33
CA LYS A 172 4.56 11.40 19.76
C LYS A 172 3.88 10.24 20.49
N ILE A 173 2.84 9.66 19.90
CA ILE A 173 2.14 8.50 20.45
C ILE A 173 3.08 7.29 20.52
N LEU A 174 3.83 7.01 19.45
CA LEU A 174 4.80 5.91 19.42
C LEU A 174 5.82 6.04 20.55
N LEU A 175 6.41 7.23 20.73
CA LEU A 175 7.41 7.47 21.77
C LEU A 175 6.83 7.37 23.17
N CYS A 176 5.60 7.84 23.40
CA CYS A 176 4.89 7.68 24.66
C CYS A 176 4.72 6.19 25.00
N VAL A 177 4.18 5.40 24.06
CA VAL A 177 3.97 3.96 24.24
C VAL A 177 5.29 3.22 24.47
N LEU A 178 6.33 3.53 23.68
CA LEU A 178 7.65 2.92 23.83
C LEU A 178 8.23 3.18 25.22
N ASN A 179 8.24 4.43 25.68
CA ASN A 179 8.81 4.83 26.97
C ASN A 179 8.05 4.19 28.12
N TYR A 180 6.72 4.18 28.06
CA TYR A 180 5.86 3.55 29.05
C TYR A 180 6.24 2.09 29.32
N PHE A 181 6.38 1.28 28.26
CA PHE A 181 6.72 -0.13 28.40
C PHE A 181 8.20 -0.38 28.69
N LYS A 182 9.08 0.47 28.19
CA LYS A 182 10.52 0.40 28.44
C LYS A 182 10.86 0.62 29.90
N GLU A 183 10.24 1.60 30.57
CA GLU A 183 10.41 1.89 31.99
C GLU A 183 9.91 0.73 32.90
N ARG A 184 8.91 0.00 32.41
CA ARG A 184 8.31 -1.14 33.12
C ARG A 184 8.94 -2.48 32.77
N ASN A 185 9.96 -2.49 31.89
CA ASN A 185 10.65 -3.69 31.41
C ASN A 185 9.71 -4.78 30.88
N VAL A 186 8.64 -4.39 30.19
CA VAL A 186 7.66 -5.31 29.62
C VAL A 186 8.24 -6.00 28.39
N SER A 187 8.04 -7.32 28.29
CA SER A 187 8.59 -8.14 27.21
C SER A 187 7.87 -7.91 25.86
N TYR A 188 8.61 -7.94 24.76
CA TYR A 188 7.99 -8.05 23.44
C TYR A 188 7.91 -9.53 22.99
N TYR A 189 6.94 -9.82 22.09
CA TYR A 189 6.73 -11.16 21.56
C TYR A 189 7.85 -11.60 20.61
N LYS A 190 8.63 -12.58 21.04
CA LYS A 190 9.74 -13.18 20.26
C LYS A 190 9.20 -14.25 19.31
N LYS A 191 9.10 -13.91 18.03
CA LYS A 191 8.49 -14.73 16.95
C LYS A 191 9.01 -16.17 16.88
N MET A 192 10.28 -16.40 17.19
CA MET A 192 10.90 -17.74 17.12
C MET A 192 10.62 -18.59 18.35
N GLN A 193 10.46 -17.97 19.52
CA GLN A 193 10.18 -18.65 20.79
C GLN A 193 8.67 -18.70 21.10
N HIS A 194 7.88 -17.87 20.41
CA HIS A 194 6.44 -17.70 20.67
C HIS A 194 6.13 -17.26 22.11
N VAL A 195 7.00 -16.42 22.69
CA VAL A 195 6.89 -15.94 24.09
C VAL A 195 7.06 -14.44 24.12
N GLY A 196 6.27 -13.78 24.96
CA GLY A 196 6.30 -12.35 25.24
C GLY A 196 4.95 -11.69 25.03
N TYR A 197 4.83 -10.42 25.41
CA TYR A 197 3.56 -9.70 25.49
C TYR A 197 3.33 -8.74 24.34
N LEU A 198 4.20 -7.76 24.12
CA LEU A 198 4.02 -6.68 23.17
C LEU A 198 4.25 -7.16 21.72
N ARG A 199 3.30 -6.87 20.82
CA ARG A 199 3.40 -7.25 19.40
C ARG A 199 3.50 -6.05 18.48
N HIS A 200 2.45 -5.24 18.41
CA HIS A 200 2.37 -4.12 17.47
C HIS A 200 1.67 -2.91 18.08
N LEU A 201 1.97 -1.75 17.53
CA LEU A 201 1.19 -0.54 17.70
C LEU A 201 0.64 -0.15 16.32
N LEU A 202 -0.67 -0.31 16.14
CA LEU A 202 -1.35 0.12 14.93
C LEU A 202 -1.95 1.50 15.16
N LEU A 203 -1.47 2.50 14.45
CA LEU A 203 -1.99 3.87 14.48
C LEU A 203 -2.74 4.19 13.20
N ARG A 204 -3.88 4.86 13.35
CA ARG A 204 -4.63 5.48 12.27
C ARG A 204 -4.93 6.93 12.59
N ARG A 205 -4.83 7.80 11.60
CA ARG A 205 -5.16 9.22 11.72
C ARG A 205 -5.88 9.69 10.46
N GLY A 206 -7.05 10.31 10.62
CA GLY A 206 -7.72 10.98 9.53
C GLY A 206 -6.91 12.18 9.07
N ASP A 207 -6.67 12.30 7.76
CA ASP A 207 -5.93 13.44 7.19
C ASP A 207 -6.79 14.71 7.22
N THR A 208 -8.10 14.57 6.98
CA THR A 208 -9.05 15.69 6.97
C THR A 208 -9.68 15.94 8.33
N THR A 209 -9.98 14.89 9.10
CA THR A 209 -10.66 15.00 10.38
C THR A 209 -9.72 15.19 11.56
N SER A 210 -8.44 14.83 11.38
CA SER A 210 -7.43 14.77 12.45
C SER A 210 -7.80 13.86 13.63
N GLU A 211 -8.77 12.95 13.43
CA GLU A 211 -9.14 11.93 14.42
C GLU A 211 -8.09 10.82 14.46
N ILE A 212 -7.71 10.40 15.67
CA ILE A 212 -6.66 9.41 15.88
C ILE A 212 -7.22 8.19 16.59
N LEU A 213 -6.94 7.00 16.06
CA LEU A 213 -7.25 5.71 16.65
C LEU A 213 -5.95 4.98 17.02
N VAL A 214 -5.77 4.71 18.30
CA VAL A 214 -4.59 4.05 18.86
C VAL A 214 -4.92 2.61 19.16
N ASN A 215 -4.19 1.65 18.62
CA ASN A 215 -4.45 0.24 18.80
C ASN A 215 -3.17 -0.46 19.28
N LEU A 216 -3.15 -0.86 20.55
CA LEU A 216 -2.08 -1.68 21.11
C LEU A 216 -2.41 -3.15 20.90
N VAL A 217 -1.51 -3.88 20.25
CA VAL A 217 -1.66 -5.31 19.96
C VAL A 217 -0.71 -6.11 20.84
N THR A 218 -1.24 -7.04 21.62
CA THR A 218 -0.47 -7.88 22.54
C THR A 218 -0.88 -9.34 22.43
N THR A 219 -0.14 -10.21 23.10
CA THR A 219 -0.59 -11.59 23.37
C THR A 219 -1.41 -11.64 24.66
N THR A 220 -2.02 -12.79 24.95
CA THR A 220 -2.66 -13.09 26.24
C THR A 220 -1.71 -13.67 27.30
N GLN A 221 -0.40 -13.77 27.01
CA GLN A 221 0.58 -14.44 27.87
C GLN A 221 0.88 -13.69 29.17
N GLU A 222 0.68 -12.37 29.17
CA GLU A 222 0.81 -11.51 30.34
C GLU A 222 -0.43 -10.62 30.44
N GLU A 223 -0.71 -10.12 31.63
CA GLU A 223 -1.79 -9.16 31.89
C GLU A 223 -1.22 -7.92 32.59
N HIS A 224 -1.50 -6.75 32.03
CA HIS A 224 -1.05 -5.47 32.54
C HIS A 224 -2.23 -4.51 32.67
N ASP A 225 -2.24 -3.72 33.74
CA ASP A 225 -3.15 -2.57 33.83
C ASP A 225 -2.67 -1.48 32.86
N LEU A 226 -3.47 -1.22 31.84
CA LEU A 226 -3.19 -0.22 30.80
C LEU A 226 -3.82 1.15 31.11
N THR A 227 -4.52 1.30 32.26
CA THR A 227 -5.12 2.58 32.66
C THR A 227 -4.11 3.73 32.70
N PRO A 228 -2.90 3.55 33.28
CA PRO A 228 -1.93 4.64 33.30
C PRO A 228 -1.42 5.00 31.91
N LEU A 229 -1.29 4.02 30.98
CA LEU A 229 -0.93 4.31 29.59
C LEU A 229 -2.00 5.15 28.89
N VAL A 230 -3.28 4.84 29.14
CA VAL A 230 -4.40 5.62 28.58
C VAL A 230 -4.32 7.06 29.07
N GLU A 231 -4.06 7.28 30.38
CA GLU A 231 -3.91 8.61 30.96
C GLU A 231 -2.74 9.38 30.34
N GLU A 232 -1.57 8.74 30.18
CA GLU A 232 -0.40 9.34 29.55
C GLU A 232 -0.68 9.72 28.08
N LEU A 233 -1.34 8.84 27.30
CA LEU A 233 -1.71 9.10 25.90
C LEU A 233 -2.69 10.28 25.76
N LEU A 234 -3.68 10.37 26.66
CA LEU A 234 -4.67 11.45 26.64
C LEU A 234 -4.09 12.80 27.11
N ALA A 235 -2.95 12.78 27.83
CA ALA A 235 -2.25 13.98 28.26
C ALA A 235 -1.27 14.54 27.20
N LEU A 236 -1.06 13.83 26.06
CA LEU A 236 -0.18 14.30 25.01
C LEU A 236 -0.71 15.58 24.31
N GLU A 237 0.18 16.51 24.07
CA GLU A 237 -0.11 17.68 23.23
C GLU A 237 -0.02 17.27 21.73
N LEU A 238 -1.17 16.93 21.16
CA LEU A 238 -1.34 16.54 19.77
C LEU A 238 -2.07 17.63 18.99
N GLU A 239 -1.81 17.70 17.66
CA GLU A 239 -2.61 18.52 16.77
C GLU A 239 -4.00 17.89 16.56
N GLY A 240 -4.03 16.57 16.39
CA GLY A 240 -5.25 15.79 16.27
C GLY A 240 -5.85 15.40 17.61
N LYS A 241 -6.98 14.69 17.54
CA LYS A 241 -7.71 14.20 18.72
C LYS A 241 -7.72 12.68 18.76
N ILE A 242 -7.27 12.09 19.87
CA ILE A 242 -7.49 10.66 20.12
C ILE A 242 -8.99 10.45 20.36
N VAL A 243 -9.64 9.72 19.47
CA VAL A 243 -11.07 9.35 19.53
C VAL A 243 -11.27 7.95 20.08
N GLY A 244 -10.25 7.11 20.03
CA GLY A 244 -10.29 5.77 20.59
C GLY A 244 -8.92 5.22 20.91
N ILE A 245 -8.85 4.43 21.99
CA ILE A 245 -7.68 3.63 22.39
C ILE A 245 -8.16 2.21 22.58
N LEU A 246 -7.60 1.27 21.83
CA LEU A 246 -8.00 -0.12 21.83
C LEU A 246 -6.85 -1.02 22.29
N HIS A 247 -7.19 -2.05 23.03
CA HIS A 247 -6.32 -3.17 23.31
C HIS A 247 -6.78 -4.38 22.50
N ILE A 248 -5.93 -4.84 21.60
CA ILE A 248 -6.21 -5.95 20.67
C ILE A 248 -5.37 -7.14 21.11
N LEU A 249 -6.03 -8.24 21.41
CA LEU A 249 -5.39 -9.51 21.72
C LEU A 249 -5.17 -10.31 20.42
N ASN A 250 -3.97 -10.83 20.25
CA ASN A 250 -3.57 -11.60 19.07
C ASN A 250 -2.56 -12.67 19.46
N ASP A 251 -3.02 -13.92 19.56
CA ASP A 251 -2.18 -15.08 19.88
C ASP A 251 -1.75 -15.88 18.65
N SER A 252 -1.96 -15.36 17.46
CA SER A 252 -1.54 -16.06 16.24
C SER A 252 -0.01 -16.23 16.19
N LEU A 253 0.45 -17.39 15.70
CA LEU A 253 1.87 -17.65 15.50
C LEU A 253 2.46 -16.79 14.37
N SER A 254 1.63 -16.39 13.40
CA SER A 254 2.04 -15.51 12.32
C SER A 254 2.16 -14.06 12.79
N ASP A 255 3.01 -13.30 12.11
CA ASP A 255 3.23 -11.88 12.37
C ASP A 255 2.19 -10.96 11.68
N VAL A 256 0.96 -11.42 11.61
CA VAL A 256 -0.15 -10.67 11.02
C VAL A 256 -0.87 -9.89 12.10
N VAL A 257 -1.09 -8.61 11.86
CA VAL A 257 -1.92 -7.76 12.73
C VAL A 257 -3.38 -8.11 12.50
N LYS A 258 -3.95 -8.90 13.41
CA LYS A 258 -5.36 -9.29 13.43
C LYS A 258 -5.87 -9.24 14.86
N SER A 259 -7.17 -9.38 15.04
CA SER A 259 -7.82 -9.42 16.35
C SER A 259 -8.40 -10.81 16.62
N ASP A 260 -8.05 -11.39 17.76
CA ASP A 260 -8.78 -12.50 18.37
C ASP A 260 -9.83 -11.94 19.34
N GLU A 261 -9.53 -10.81 20.01
CA GLU A 261 -10.43 -10.04 20.88
C GLU A 261 -10.03 -8.56 20.83
N THR A 262 -11.00 -7.65 20.81
CA THR A 262 -10.77 -6.20 20.90
C THR A 262 -11.46 -5.63 22.13
N ARG A 263 -10.71 -4.92 22.99
CA ARG A 263 -11.18 -4.21 24.18
C ARG A 263 -11.05 -2.72 23.97
N ILE A 264 -12.13 -1.97 24.16
CA ILE A 264 -12.10 -0.51 24.11
C ILE A 264 -11.64 0.00 25.48
N LEU A 265 -10.46 0.62 25.52
CA LEU A 265 -9.92 1.23 26.74
C LEU A 265 -10.41 2.68 26.89
N TYR A 266 -10.63 3.38 25.78
CA TYR A 266 -11.14 4.75 25.75
C TYR A 266 -11.89 5.01 24.45
N GLY A 267 -12.97 5.79 24.53
CA GLY A 267 -13.70 6.32 23.40
C GLY A 267 -14.39 5.27 22.54
N GLN A 268 -14.07 5.23 21.24
CA GLN A 268 -14.73 4.41 20.23
C GLN A 268 -13.71 3.57 19.45
N ASP A 269 -14.20 2.55 18.70
CA ASP A 269 -13.39 1.63 17.92
C ASP A 269 -13.29 2.01 16.43
N PHE A 270 -13.56 3.25 16.10
CA PHE A 270 -13.49 3.79 14.74
C PHE A 270 -13.08 5.26 14.74
N PHE A 271 -12.72 5.76 13.57
CA PHE A 271 -12.56 7.18 13.29
C PHE A 271 -13.23 7.53 11.96
N TYR A 272 -13.38 8.81 11.67
CA TYR A 272 -13.90 9.28 10.41
C TYR A 272 -12.80 9.88 9.53
N GLU A 273 -12.92 9.66 8.22
CA GLU A 273 -12.12 10.34 7.21
C GLU A 273 -13.05 10.90 6.12
N LYS A 274 -12.67 12.03 5.54
CA LYS A 274 -13.41 12.62 4.41
C LYS A 274 -12.58 12.52 3.13
N LEU A 275 -13.23 12.11 2.06
CA LEU A 275 -12.61 11.93 0.76
C LEU A 275 -13.59 12.33 -0.34
N LEU A 276 -13.22 13.32 -1.16
CA LEU A 276 -14.07 13.88 -2.24
C LEU A 276 -15.49 14.26 -1.77
N GLY A 277 -15.59 14.83 -0.57
CA GLY A 277 -16.87 15.27 0.02
C GLY A 277 -17.68 14.17 0.69
N LEU A 278 -17.28 12.92 0.61
CA LEU A 278 -17.89 11.78 1.30
C LEU A 278 -17.21 11.51 2.62
N GLU A 279 -17.97 11.04 3.62
CA GLU A 279 -17.47 10.68 4.94
C GLU A 279 -17.46 9.16 5.11
N PHE A 280 -16.32 8.61 5.55
CA PHE A 280 -16.13 7.18 5.75
C PHE A 280 -15.82 6.88 7.22
N LYS A 281 -16.58 5.94 7.80
CA LYS A 281 -16.29 5.32 9.08
C LYS A 281 -15.25 4.23 8.86
N ILE A 282 -14.14 4.31 9.57
CA ILE A 282 -12.99 3.43 9.40
C ILE A 282 -12.64 2.77 10.73
N THR A 283 -12.63 1.43 10.77
CA THR A 283 -12.23 0.63 11.92
C THR A 283 -10.72 0.30 11.86
N PRO A 284 -10.11 -0.28 12.89
CA PRO A 284 -8.69 -0.66 12.88
C PRO A 284 -8.28 -1.48 11.66
N PHE A 285 -9.12 -2.44 11.27
CA PHE A 285 -8.81 -3.42 10.22
C PHE A 285 -9.44 -3.13 8.86
N SER A 286 -10.33 -2.15 8.76
CA SER A 286 -10.90 -1.74 7.47
C SER A 286 -9.80 -1.37 6.48
N PHE A 287 -9.89 -1.90 5.26
CA PHE A 287 -9.05 -1.39 4.18
C PHE A 287 -9.47 0.04 3.83
N PHE A 288 -8.52 0.92 3.79
CA PHE A 288 -8.66 2.29 3.30
C PHE A 288 -7.30 2.72 2.75
N GLN A 289 -7.28 3.46 1.65
CA GLN A 289 -6.03 3.90 1.03
C GLN A 289 -5.17 4.67 2.06
N PRO A 290 -3.90 4.29 2.23
CA PRO A 290 -3.06 4.85 3.29
C PRO A 290 -2.61 6.30 3.06
N ASN A 291 -2.91 6.86 1.89
CA ASN A 291 -2.70 8.26 1.52
C ASN A 291 -4.03 8.84 1.05
N SER A 292 -4.75 9.53 1.94
CA SER A 292 -6.09 10.08 1.64
C SER A 292 -6.05 11.07 0.48
N LYS A 293 -5.06 11.97 0.44
CA LYS A 293 -4.94 12.97 -0.63
C LYS A 293 -4.51 12.36 -1.98
N GLY A 294 -3.63 11.38 -1.95
CA GLY A 294 -3.30 10.59 -3.13
C GLY A 294 -4.49 9.78 -3.64
N ALA A 295 -5.33 9.25 -2.73
CA ALA A 295 -6.55 8.53 -3.09
C ALA A 295 -7.59 9.45 -3.76
N GLU A 296 -7.71 10.72 -3.36
CA GLU A 296 -8.53 11.71 -4.06
C GLU A 296 -8.08 11.83 -5.52
N VAL A 297 -6.77 12.01 -5.77
CA VAL A 297 -6.21 12.07 -7.13
C VAL A 297 -6.49 10.79 -7.93
N LEU A 298 -6.34 9.62 -7.29
CA LEU A 298 -6.61 8.32 -7.91
C LEU A 298 -8.07 8.20 -8.34
N TYR A 299 -9.00 8.51 -7.46
CA TYR A 299 -10.43 8.35 -7.71
C TYR A 299 -11.01 9.41 -8.64
N GLU A 300 -10.48 10.64 -8.62
CA GLU A 300 -10.76 11.64 -9.64
C GLU A 300 -10.30 11.18 -11.02
N THR A 301 -9.13 10.54 -11.11
CA THR A 301 -8.64 9.93 -12.35
C THR A 301 -9.56 8.81 -12.85
N VAL A 302 -10.08 7.98 -11.96
CA VAL A 302 -11.07 6.95 -12.31
C VAL A 302 -12.34 7.59 -12.87
N ARG A 303 -12.86 8.65 -12.22
CA ARG A 303 -14.03 9.40 -12.71
C ARG A 303 -13.77 10.04 -14.08
N GLU A 304 -12.60 10.63 -14.27
CA GLU A 304 -12.16 11.19 -15.55
C GLU A 304 -12.12 10.14 -16.69
N TYR A 305 -11.64 8.94 -16.39
CA TYR A 305 -11.55 7.84 -17.34
C TYR A 305 -12.90 7.22 -17.69
N ILE A 306 -13.77 7.13 -16.69
CA ILE A 306 -15.14 6.68 -16.88
C ILE A 306 -15.93 7.68 -17.72
N GLY A 307 -15.78 8.98 -17.47
CA GLY A 307 -16.54 10.05 -18.14
C GLY A 307 -17.99 10.13 -17.68
N ASP A 308 -18.88 10.55 -18.55
CA ASP A 308 -20.31 10.69 -18.26
C ASP A 308 -21.00 9.33 -18.15
N ILE A 309 -21.61 9.08 -16.99
CA ILE A 309 -22.29 7.81 -16.64
C ILE A 309 -23.68 8.02 -15.98
N ASP A 310 -24.31 9.18 -16.14
CA ASP A 310 -25.57 9.55 -15.46
C ASP A 310 -26.69 8.51 -15.60
N ASN A 311 -26.74 7.80 -16.72
CA ASN A 311 -27.75 6.78 -17.01
C ASN A 311 -27.19 5.35 -17.01
N GLN A 312 -25.96 5.14 -16.51
CA GLN A 312 -25.25 3.87 -16.60
C GLN A 312 -25.21 3.13 -15.28
N VAL A 313 -25.21 1.81 -15.38
CA VAL A 313 -24.97 0.88 -14.28
C VAL A 313 -23.47 0.55 -14.23
N VAL A 314 -22.85 0.83 -13.10
CA VAL A 314 -21.42 0.59 -12.86
C VAL A 314 -21.26 -0.63 -11.95
N PHE A 315 -20.42 -1.57 -12.34
CA PHE A 315 -19.93 -2.62 -11.45
C PHE A 315 -18.57 -2.22 -10.89
N ASP A 316 -18.46 -2.17 -9.57
CA ASP A 316 -17.20 -1.97 -8.81
C ASP A 316 -16.77 -3.33 -8.27
N LEU A 317 -15.90 -4.02 -8.99
CA LEU A 317 -15.47 -5.37 -8.65
C LEU A 317 -14.18 -5.34 -7.83
N PHE A 318 -14.16 -6.13 -6.76
CA PHE A 318 -13.16 -6.08 -5.69
C PHE A 318 -13.28 -4.79 -4.88
N SER A 319 -14.53 -4.41 -4.53
CA SER A 319 -14.88 -3.07 -4.07
C SER A 319 -14.34 -2.70 -2.67
N GLY A 320 -13.82 -3.67 -1.89
CA GLY A 320 -13.37 -3.41 -0.52
C GLY A 320 -14.48 -2.78 0.32
N THR A 321 -14.18 -1.67 0.97
CA THR A 321 -15.17 -0.87 1.72
C THR A 321 -16.05 0.02 0.83
N GLY A 322 -16.08 -0.23 -0.47
CA GLY A 322 -16.94 0.45 -1.44
C GLY A 322 -16.58 1.90 -1.73
N THR A 323 -15.33 2.31 -1.47
CA THR A 323 -14.92 3.71 -1.60
C THR A 323 -15.03 4.20 -3.04
N ILE A 324 -14.53 3.43 -4.02
CA ILE A 324 -14.61 3.80 -5.45
C ILE A 324 -16.06 3.86 -5.90
N GLY A 325 -16.85 2.82 -5.59
CA GLY A 325 -18.27 2.78 -5.95
C GLY A 325 -19.04 3.97 -5.37
N GLN A 326 -18.79 4.36 -4.13
CA GLN A 326 -19.44 5.50 -3.50
C GLN A 326 -19.00 6.83 -4.13
N VAL A 327 -17.73 6.98 -4.50
CA VAL A 327 -17.25 8.18 -5.23
C VAL A 327 -17.91 8.31 -6.61
N LEU A 328 -18.23 7.19 -7.26
CA LEU A 328 -18.90 7.16 -8.57
C LEU A 328 -20.44 7.35 -8.48
N ALA A 329 -21.04 6.98 -7.35
CA ALA A 329 -22.50 6.97 -7.18
C ALA A 329 -23.20 8.31 -7.50
N PRO A 330 -22.65 9.50 -7.14
CA PRO A 330 -23.29 10.77 -7.45
C PRO A 330 -23.45 11.06 -8.95
N VAL A 331 -22.67 10.38 -9.81
CA VAL A 331 -22.68 10.57 -11.27
C VAL A 331 -23.11 9.31 -12.04
N ALA A 332 -23.57 8.27 -11.34
CA ALA A 332 -24.03 7.02 -11.92
C ALA A 332 -25.53 6.80 -11.68
N LYS A 333 -26.20 6.09 -12.57
CA LYS A 333 -27.57 5.62 -12.34
C LYS A 333 -27.63 4.64 -11.16
N LYS A 334 -26.73 3.69 -11.14
CA LYS A 334 -26.62 2.66 -10.09
C LYS A 334 -25.19 2.12 -10.00
N VAL A 335 -24.75 1.87 -8.79
CA VAL A 335 -23.45 1.19 -8.54
C VAL A 335 -23.71 -0.13 -7.83
N ILE A 336 -23.08 -1.19 -8.33
CA ILE A 336 -23.09 -2.52 -7.70
C ILE A 336 -21.65 -2.90 -7.38
N GLY A 337 -21.32 -2.93 -6.07
CA GLY A 337 -20.01 -3.35 -5.56
C GLY A 337 -20.04 -4.84 -5.20
N VAL A 338 -18.97 -5.56 -5.53
CA VAL A 338 -18.76 -6.96 -5.16
C VAL A 338 -17.43 -7.10 -4.43
N GLU A 339 -17.47 -7.65 -3.22
CA GLU A 339 -16.32 -7.88 -2.37
C GLU A 339 -16.44 -9.21 -1.62
N ILE A 340 -15.35 -9.93 -1.47
CA ILE A 340 -15.33 -11.24 -0.82
C ILE A 340 -15.40 -11.16 0.72
N ILE A 341 -14.92 -10.06 1.29
CA ILE A 341 -14.85 -9.83 2.75
C ILE A 341 -16.16 -9.23 3.24
N GLU A 342 -16.93 -10.03 3.98
CA GLU A 342 -18.26 -9.64 4.46
C GLU A 342 -18.25 -8.37 5.32
N GLU A 343 -17.27 -8.23 6.23
CA GLU A 343 -17.11 -7.05 7.08
C GLU A 343 -16.84 -5.78 6.26
N ALA A 344 -16.11 -5.90 5.15
CA ALA A 344 -15.88 -4.78 4.25
C ALA A 344 -17.16 -4.36 3.52
N VAL A 345 -18.00 -5.33 3.14
CA VAL A 345 -19.30 -5.08 2.52
C VAL A 345 -20.27 -4.39 3.49
N GLU A 346 -20.31 -4.82 4.75
CA GLU A 346 -21.15 -4.16 5.75
C GLU A 346 -20.66 -2.71 6.00
N ALA A 347 -19.36 -2.50 6.10
CA ALA A 347 -18.80 -1.14 6.18
C ALA A 347 -19.15 -0.29 4.95
N ALA A 348 -19.15 -0.87 3.75
CA ALA A 348 -19.55 -0.19 2.51
C ALA A 348 -21.03 0.24 2.56
N LYS A 349 -21.93 -0.63 3.05
CA LYS A 349 -23.36 -0.34 3.21
C LYS A 349 -23.59 0.76 4.24
N GLU A 350 -22.94 0.69 5.40
CA GLU A 350 -23.03 1.72 6.44
C GLU A 350 -22.58 3.09 5.91
N ASN A 351 -21.45 3.13 5.20
CA ASN A 351 -20.91 4.36 4.62
C ASN A 351 -21.80 4.91 3.51
N ALA A 352 -22.40 4.08 2.67
CA ALA A 352 -23.34 4.52 1.65
C ALA A 352 -24.60 5.18 2.27
N VAL A 353 -25.15 4.59 3.33
CA VAL A 353 -26.28 5.18 4.08
C VAL A 353 -25.86 6.51 4.70
N ARG A 354 -24.69 6.60 5.33
CA ARG A 354 -24.15 7.83 5.92
C ARG A 354 -24.02 8.95 4.89
N ASN A 355 -23.59 8.62 3.69
CA ASN A 355 -23.42 9.56 2.59
C ASN A 355 -24.71 9.84 1.78
N GLY A 356 -25.84 9.24 2.17
CA GLY A 356 -27.14 9.43 1.49
C GLY A 356 -27.18 8.81 0.08
N LEU A 357 -26.34 7.82 -0.21
CA LEU A 357 -26.21 7.19 -1.51
C LEU A 357 -27.18 6.01 -1.64
N SER A 358 -28.42 6.27 -2.10
CA SER A 358 -29.45 5.25 -2.25
C SER A 358 -29.29 4.37 -3.50
N ASN A 359 -28.41 4.75 -4.42
CA ASN A 359 -28.15 4.03 -5.67
C ASN A 359 -26.94 3.07 -5.62
N CYS A 360 -26.35 2.87 -4.43
CA CYS A 360 -25.32 1.89 -4.18
C CYS A 360 -25.90 0.58 -3.65
N ARG A 361 -25.46 -0.56 -4.18
CA ARG A 361 -25.72 -1.90 -3.66
C ARG A 361 -24.39 -2.65 -3.52
N PHE A 362 -24.10 -3.16 -2.33
CA PHE A 362 -22.88 -3.95 -2.08
C PHE A 362 -23.24 -5.38 -1.75
N ILE A 363 -22.52 -6.34 -2.36
CA ILE A 363 -22.77 -7.78 -2.31
C ILE A 363 -21.51 -8.48 -1.81
N ALA A 364 -21.65 -9.28 -0.74
CA ALA A 364 -20.59 -10.12 -0.22
C ALA A 364 -20.47 -11.41 -1.03
N GLY A 365 -19.29 -11.72 -1.52
CA GLY A 365 -18.97 -12.96 -2.17
C GLY A 365 -17.84 -12.91 -3.17
N ASP A 366 -17.40 -14.09 -3.57
CA ASP A 366 -16.37 -14.24 -4.59
C ASP A 366 -16.90 -13.75 -5.95
N VAL A 367 -16.21 -12.78 -6.56
CA VAL A 367 -16.55 -12.21 -7.88
C VAL A 367 -16.85 -13.33 -8.90
N PHE A 368 -16.04 -14.39 -8.92
CA PHE A 368 -16.23 -15.51 -9.85
C PHE A 368 -17.60 -16.22 -9.70
N LYS A 369 -18.18 -16.23 -8.50
CA LYS A 369 -19.46 -16.89 -8.20
C LYS A 369 -20.62 -15.93 -8.29
N VAL A 370 -20.51 -14.78 -7.63
CA VAL A 370 -21.59 -13.80 -7.46
C VAL A 370 -22.04 -13.19 -8.78
N LEU A 371 -21.13 -13.03 -9.75
CA LEU A 371 -21.47 -12.46 -11.06
C LEU A 371 -22.57 -13.24 -11.81
N ASP A 372 -22.72 -14.54 -11.57
CA ASP A 372 -23.79 -15.35 -12.19
C ASP A 372 -25.17 -15.12 -11.52
N GLU A 373 -25.21 -14.53 -10.33
CA GLU A 373 -26.40 -14.31 -9.50
C GLU A 373 -26.97 -12.89 -9.63
N ILE A 374 -26.20 -11.97 -10.26
CA ILE A 374 -26.61 -10.59 -10.44
C ILE A 374 -27.44 -10.47 -11.72
N GLU A 375 -28.71 -10.06 -11.57
CA GLU A 375 -29.63 -9.88 -12.70
C GLU A 375 -29.30 -8.65 -13.54
N GLU A 376 -28.78 -7.60 -12.90
CA GLU A 376 -28.38 -6.37 -13.59
C GLU A 376 -27.17 -6.61 -14.49
N LYS A 377 -27.16 -5.89 -15.62
CA LYS A 377 -26.00 -5.87 -16.53
C LYS A 377 -25.27 -4.55 -16.37
N PRO A 378 -23.94 -4.58 -16.27
CA PRO A 378 -23.15 -3.35 -16.23
C PRO A 378 -23.07 -2.70 -17.62
N ASP A 379 -23.04 -1.38 -17.64
CA ASP A 379 -22.61 -0.58 -18.80
C ASP A 379 -21.11 -0.30 -18.72
N VAL A 380 -20.57 -0.17 -17.49
CA VAL A 380 -19.16 0.08 -17.19
C VAL A 380 -18.71 -0.82 -16.05
N ILE A 381 -17.48 -1.31 -16.12
CA ILE A 381 -16.85 -2.08 -15.05
C ILE A 381 -15.60 -1.34 -14.55
N VAL A 382 -15.48 -1.19 -13.23
CA VAL A 382 -14.27 -0.76 -12.54
C VAL A 382 -13.67 -1.96 -11.83
N LEU A 383 -12.35 -2.12 -11.95
CA LEU A 383 -11.59 -3.23 -11.39
C LEU A 383 -10.48 -2.67 -10.49
N ASP A 384 -10.47 -3.05 -9.21
CA ASP A 384 -9.37 -2.78 -8.27
C ASP A 384 -8.96 -4.06 -7.54
N PRO A 385 -8.41 -5.05 -8.27
CA PRO A 385 -8.11 -6.36 -7.72
C PRO A 385 -6.89 -6.32 -6.79
N PRO A 386 -6.67 -7.38 -5.96
CA PRO A 386 -5.51 -7.51 -5.11
C PRO A 386 -4.19 -7.55 -5.92
N ARG A 387 -3.05 -7.43 -5.22
CA ARG A 387 -1.69 -7.39 -5.82
C ARG A 387 -1.39 -8.49 -6.84
N ASP A 388 -2.01 -9.64 -6.71
CA ASP A 388 -1.79 -10.77 -7.64
C ASP A 388 -2.61 -10.65 -8.94
N GLY A 389 -3.40 -9.58 -9.08
CA GLY A 389 -4.29 -9.35 -10.22
C GLY A 389 -5.56 -10.20 -10.15
N ILE A 390 -6.27 -10.29 -11.26
CA ILE A 390 -7.52 -11.02 -11.34
C ILE A 390 -7.24 -12.52 -11.51
N HIS A 391 -7.99 -13.33 -10.75
CA HIS A 391 -7.86 -14.78 -10.87
C HIS A 391 -8.19 -15.23 -12.32
N PRO A 392 -7.38 -16.12 -12.94
CA PRO A 392 -7.55 -16.52 -14.35
C PRO A 392 -8.92 -17.08 -14.73
N LYS A 393 -9.68 -17.60 -13.76
CA LYS A 393 -11.07 -18.07 -14.01
C LYS A 393 -12.10 -16.96 -13.91
N ALA A 394 -11.83 -15.89 -13.14
CA ALA A 394 -12.74 -14.76 -12.97
C ALA A 394 -12.68 -13.78 -14.14
N LEU A 395 -11.50 -13.51 -14.66
CA LEU A 395 -11.31 -12.55 -15.75
C LEU A 395 -12.15 -12.85 -16.99
N PRO A 396 -12.22 -14.08 -17.54
CA PRO A 396 -13.10 -14.39 -18.66
C PRO A 396 -14.59 -14.12 -18.39
N LYS A 397 -15.09 -14.41 -17.16
CA LYS A 397 -16.47 -14.09 -16.79
C LYS A 397 -16.75 -12.59 -16.83
N ILE A 398 -15.83 -11.80 -16.29
CA ILE A 398 -15.93 -10.33 -16.32
C ILE A 398 -15.98 -9.84 -17.78
N LEU A 399 -15.09 -10.34 -18.63
CA LEU A 399 -14.98 -9.94 -20.03
C LEU A 399 -16.20 -10.39 -20.87
N ASN A 400 -16.87 -11.46 -20.46
CA ASN A 400 -18.09 -11.96 -21.14
C ASN A 400 -19.30 -11.02 -21.01
N TYR A 401 -19.29 -10.04 -20.08
CA TYR A 401 -20.30 -8.98 -20.08
C TYR A 401 -20.24 -8.14 -21.36
N GLY A 402 -19.04 -8.06 -21.98
CA GLY A 402 -18.86 -7.36 -23.24
C GLY A 402 -19.08 -5.86 -23.16
N VAL A 403 -18.94 -5.27 -21.96
CA VAL A 403 -19.12 -3.82 -21.77
C VAL A 403 -18.19 -3.02 -22.64
N ASP A 404 -18.63 -1.84 -23.08
CA ASP A 404 -17.81 -0.98 -23.94
C ASP A 404 -16.59 -0.39 -23.23
N LYS A 405 -16.66 -0.25 -21.90
CA LYS A 405 -15.64 0.44 -21.12
C LYS A 405 -15.29 -0.30 -19.82
N ILE A 406 -13.98 -0.48 -19.61
CA ILE A 406 -13.43 -0.99 -18.36
C ILE A 406 -12.36 -0.02 -17.86
N VAL A 407 -12.40 0.33 -16.56
CA VAL A 407 -11.31 1.04 -15.89
C VAL A 407 -10.65 0.06 -14.93
N TYR A 408 -9.34 -0.16 -15.11
CA TYR A 408 -8.56 -1.07 -14.28
C TYR A 408 -7.56 -0.29 -13.44
N ILE A 409 -7.60 -0.46 -12.13
CA ILE A 409 -6.68 0.12 -11.14
C ILE A 409 -5.75 -0.99 -10.67
N SER A 410 -4.45 -0.72 -10.54
CA SER A 410 -3.49 -1.73 -10.08
C SER A 410 -2.31 -1.15 -9.31
N CYS A 411 -2.06 -1.69 -8.14
CA CYS A 411 -0.86 -1.41 -7.34
C CYS A 411 0.38 -2.22 -7.77
N LYS A 412 0.26 -3.13 -8.77
CA LYS A 412 1.36 -3.98 -9.22
C LYS A 412 1.36 -4.15 -10.74
N MET A 413 2.19 -3.39 -11.39
CA MET A 413 2.32 -3.33 -12.85
C MET A 413 2.50 -4.70 -13.53
N THR A 414 3.23 -5.63 -12.91
CA THR A 414 3.47 -6.95 -13.52
C THR A 414 2.22 -7.84 -13.55
N SER A 415 1.32 -7.71 -12.58
CA SER A 415 0.02 -8.39 -12.60
C SER A 415 -0.91 -7.74 -13.61
N LEU A 416 -0.93 -6.42 -13.66
CA LEU A 416 -1.68 -5.65 -14.65
C LEU A 416 -1.26 -6.04 -16.07
N ALA A 417 0.04 -6.09 -16.37
CA ALA A 417 0.56 -6.47 -17.69
C ALA A 417 0.01 -7.84 -18.15
N ARG A 418 0.05 -8.84 -17.27
CA ARG A 418 -0.52 -10.18 -17.54
C ARG A 418 -2.01 -10.12 -17.84
N ASP A 419 -2.76 -9.37 -17.05
CA ASP A 419 -4.22 -9.29 -17.20
C ASP A 419 -4.60 -8.52 -18.46
N LEU A 420 -3.84 -7.46 -18.84
CA LEU A 420 -4.01 -6.72 -20.10
C LEU A 420 -3.79 -7.60 -21.33
N GLU A 421 -2.84 -8.54 -21.31
CA GLU A 421 -2.67 -9.49 -22.42
C GLU A 421 -3.95 -10.29 -22.67
N MET A 422 -4.60 -10.80 -21.61
CA MET A 422 -5.85 -11.55 -21.71
C MET A 422 -7.02 -10.67 -22.17
N MET A 423 -7.10 -9.43 -21.63
CA MET A 423 -8.16 -8.48 -22.00
C MET A 423 -8.08 -8.10 -23.48
N GLN A 424 -6.87 -7.87 -23.99
CA GLN A 424 -6.66 -7.58 -25.41
C GLN A 424 -7.01 -8.77 -26.31
N LEU A 425 -6.72 -10.01 -25.89
CA LEU A 425 -7.16 -11.21 -26.60
C LEU A 425 -8.68 -11.35 -26.63
N ALA A 426 -9.38 -10.83 -25.61
CA ALA A 426 -10.84 -10.78 -25.57
C ALA A 426 -11.47 -9.61 -26.34
N GLY A 427 -10.66 -8.85 -27.10
CA GLY A 427 -11.12 -7.78 -27.98
C GLY A 427 -11.24 -6.42 -27.30
N TYR A 428 -10.49 -6.19 -26.20
CA TYR A 428 -10.33 -4.86 -25.62
C TYR A 428 -9.05 -4.18 -26.12
N ARG A 429 -9.09 -2.87 -26.21
CA ARG A 429 -7.93 -2.04 -26.54
C ARG A 429 -7.64 -1.12 -25.35
N VAL A 430 -6.36 -0.93 -25.02
CA VAL A 430 -5.92 0.11 -24.10
C VAL A 430 -6.01 1.45 -24.81
N GLU A 431 -6.83 2.37 -24.33
CA GLU A 431 -6.96 3.71 -24.88
C GLU A 431 -5.95 4.65 -24.25
N LYS A 432 -5.94 4.68 -22.94
CA LYS A 432 -5.02 5.52 -22.17
C LYS A 432 -4.69 4.92 -20.82
N MET A 433 -3.56 5.38 -20.30
CA MET A 433 -3.02 4.95 -19.03
C MET A 433 -2.36 6.12 -18.33
N THR A 434 -2.52 6.19 -17.02
CA THR A 434 -1.74 7.07 -16.14
C THR A 434 -1.36 6.29 -14.89
N ALA A 435 -0.47 6.86 -14.08
CA ALA A 435 -0.24 6.36 -12.74
C ALA A 435 -0.40 7.48 -11.72
N VAL A 436 -0.60 7.11 -10.46
CA VAL A 436 -0.68 8.03 -9.32
C VAL A 436 0.35 7.62 -8.29
N ASP A 437 1.22 8.52 -7.89
CA ASP A 437 2.22 8.24 -6.87
C ASP A 437 1.62 8.33 -5.47
N GLN A 438 0.88 7.30 -5.10
CA GLN A 438 0.27 7.12 -3.78
C GLN A 438 1.31 6.95 -2.65
N PHE A 439 2.53 6.52 -3.01
CA PHE A 439 3.54 6.04 -2.08
C PHE A 439 4.89 6.70 -2.33
N CYS A 440 4.94 8.02 -2.14
CA CYS A 440 6.17 8.80 -2.24
C CYS A 440 7.29 8.19 -1.39
N GLU A 441 8.52 8.37 -1.79
CA GLU A 441 9.72 7.83 -1.14
C GLU A 441 9.83 6.29 -1.19
N THR A 442 8.87 5.59 -1.81
CA THR A 442 8.85 4.14 -1.93
C THR A 442 8.85 3.67 -3.39
N VAL A 443 8.98 2.36 -3.59
CA VAL A 443 9.02 1.73 -4.92
C VAL A 443 7.63 1.57 -5.57
N HIS A 444 6.56 1.86 -4.85
CA HIS A 444 5.19 1.57 -5.27
C HIS A 444 4.56 2.74 -6.03
N VAL A 445 3.61 2.41 -6.89
CA VAL A 445 2.80 3.35 -7.66
C VAL A 445 1.48 2.66 -8.00
N GLU A 446 0.38 3.42 -8.05
CA GLU A 446 -0.92 2.94 -8.55
C GLU A 446 -1.05 3.29 -10.03
N THR A 447 -1.52 2.34 -10.84
CA THR A 447 -1.71 2.54 -12.28
C THR A 447 -3.19 2.46 -12.60
N VAL A 448 -3.69 3.39 -13.43
CA VAL A 448 -5.08 3.42 -13.92
C VAL A 448 -5.07 3.27 -15.43
N VAL A 449 -5.84 2.32 -15.94
CA VAL A 449 -5.94 2.00 -17.37
C VAL A 449 -7.38 2.08 -17.84
N LEU A 450 -7.63 2.82 -18.90
CA LEU A 450 -8.89 2.80 -19.63
C LEU A 450 -8.81 1.81 -20.79
N LEU A 451 -9.74 0.86 -20.81
CA LEU A 451 -9.91 -0.09 -21.88
C LEU A 451 -11.28 0.11 -22.55
N THR A 452 -11.33 -0.01 -23.87
CA THR A 452 -12.57 -0.01 -24.64
C THR A 452 -12.71 -1.28 -25.48
N LYS A 453 -13.96 -1.70 -25.68
CA LYS A 453 -14.27 -2.85 -26.53
C LYS A 453 -14.09 -2.46 -27.99
N VAL A 454 -13.38 -3.29 -28.75
CA VAL A 454 -13.28 -3.14 -30.21
C VAL A 454 -14.52 -3.79 -30.85
N HIS A 455 -15.34 -2.97 -31.46
CA HIS A 455 -16.46 -3.46 -32.28
C HIS A 455 -15.96 -3.68 -33.71
N ASN A 456 -16.07 -4.91 -34.18
CA ASN A 456 -15.73 -5.29 -35.60
C ASN A 456 -16.86 -4.90 -36.55
#